data_8a16c3f89365e6656fd9513a8c23c813
#
_entry.id   8a16c3f89365e6656fd9513a8c23c813
#
_cell.length_a   1.000
_cell.length_b   1.000
_cell.length_c   1.000
_cell.angle_alpha   90.00
_cell.angle_beta   90.00
_cell.angle_gamma   90.00
#
_symmetry.space_group_name_H-M   'P 1'
#
loop_
_entity.id
_entity.type
_entity.pdbx_description
1 polymer ?
#
loop_
_entity_poly.entity_id
_entity_poly.type
_entity_poly.pdbx_seq_one_letter_code
_entity_poly.pdbx_strand_id
1 'polypeptide(L)'
;PAVQLLRRAIYRGRFGRIFMANATVRWARPQEYYDQAPWRGTWEFDGGAFMNQASHYVDLIQWLVGPVESVMAKTATLARRIEAEDSGAAVLKFRNGALGVIEVTMLTYPRNLEGSITLIGETGTVKIGGTAVNKVEHWQFATYDDDDKLIDAASTTPPSVYGFGHEGYYRNVLAVLRGAGTPDTDGRSGRKSLELVLGIYESAKTGREVPFPLRASL
;
A
#
# COMPACT_ATOMS: atom_id res chain seq x y z
N PRO A 1 5.06 -0.34 13.66
CA PRO A 1 6.02 0.66 14.18
C PRO A 1 6.73 1.41 13.05
N ALA A 2 7.38 0.73 12.07
CA ALA A 2 8.17 1.36 11.01
C ALA A 2 7.35 2.36 10.17
N VAL A 3 6.14 1.99 9.73
CA VAL A 3 5.25 2.86 8.96
C VAL A 3 4.78 4.08 9.77
N GLN A 4 4.57 3.92 11.08
CA GLN A 4 4.22 5.04 11.97
C GLN A 4 5.41 6.01 12.14
N LEU A 5 6.63 5.48 12.23
CA LEU A 5 7.84 6.29 12.25
C LEU A 5 7.97 7.11 10.97
N LEU A 6 7.78 6.47 9.80
CA LEU A 6 7.76 7.15 8.50
C LEU A 6 6.69 8.25 8.45
N ARG A 7 5.48 7.96 8.94
CA ARG A 7 4.38 8.93 8.97
C ARG A 7 4.73 10.17 9.80
N ARG A 8 5.37 9.97 10.98
CA ARG A 8 5.84 11.11 11.80
C ARG A 8 6.86 11.96 11.06
N ALA A 9 7.82 11.34 10.37
CA ALA A 9 8.81 12.06 9.58
C ALA A 9 8.16 12.92 8.47
N ILE A 10 7.10 12.40 7.83
CA ILE A 10 6.31 13.16 6.84
C ILE A 10 5.62 14.36 7.51
N TYR A 11 4.91 14.14 8.62
CA TYR A 11 4.22 15.22 9.35
C TYR A 11 5.14 16.31 9.86
N ARG A 12 6.38 15.96 10.23
CA ARG A 12 7.41 16.92 10.62
C ARG A 12 8.09 17.62 9.44
N GLY A 13 7.67 17.31 8.20
CA GLY A 13 8.21 17.94 6.99
C GLY A 13 9.66 17.53 6.66
N ARG A 14 10.18 16.44 7.22
CA ARG A 14 11.58 16.03 7.07
C ARG A 14 11.98 15.70 5.63
N PHE A 15 11.03 15.38 4.78
CA PHE A 15 11.28 15.12 3.35
C PHE A 15 11.43 16.38 2.50
N GLY A 16 11.03 17.57 3.02
CA GLY A 16 10.76 18.69 2.13
C GLY A 16 9.64 18.34 1.15
N ARG A 17 9.81 18.67 -0.11
CA ARG A 17 8.89 18.24 -1.18
C ARG A 17 9.14 16.76 -1.51
N ILE A 18 8.11 15.92 -1.44
CA ILE A 18 8.17 14.54 -1.90
C ILE A 18 8.13 14.53 -3.43
N PHE A 19 9.08 13.85 -4.06
CA PHE A 19 9.19 13.73 -5.51
C PHE A 19 8.62 12.43 -6.02
N MET A 20 8.90 11.32 -5.32
CA MET A 20 8.53 9.99 -5.77
C MET A 20 8.14 9.07 -4.61
N ALA A 21 7.16 8.20 -4.86
CA ALA A 21 6.70 7.19 -3.93
C ALA A 21 6.46 5.87 -4.64
N ASN A 22 7.05 4.79 -4.14
CA ASN A 22 6.88 3.46 -4.72
C ASN A 22 6.34 2.49 -3.67
N ALA A 23 5.39 1.66 -4.09
CA ALA A 23 4.92 0.50 -3.34
C ALA A 23 5.19 -0.76 -4.17
N THR A 24 5.85 -1.74 -3.55
CA THR A 24 6.23 -2.99 -4.23
C THR A 24 5.71 -4.17 -3.44
N VAL A 25 4.94 -5.05 -4.10
CA VAL A 25 4.41 -6.28 -3.51
C VAL A 25 4.80 -7.45 -4.40
N ARG A 26 5.81 -8.20 -4.00
CA ARG A 26 6.34 -9.36 -4.71
C ARG A 26 6.16 -10.59 -3.82
N TRP A 27 4.97 -11.18 -3.90
CA TRP A 27 4.59 -12.31 -3.07
C TRP A 27 4.42 -13.59 -3.87
N ALA A 28 4.48 -14.72 -3.19
CA ALA A 28 4.23 -16.03 -3.73
C ALA A 28 2.81 -16.48 -3.35
N ARG A 29 1.98 -16.71 -4.35
CA ARG A 29 0.71 -17.39 -4.21
C ARG A 29 0.67 -18.50 -5.27
N PRO A 30 1.03 -19.74 -4.89
CA PRO A 30 0.98 -20.87 -5.82
C PRO A 30 -0.48 -21.20 -6.19
N GLN A 31 -0.70 -22.02 -7.19
CA GLN A 31 -2.05 -22.36 -7.64
C GLN A 31 -2.88 -23.00 -6.52
N GLU A 32 -2.25 -23.81 -5.69
CA GLU A 32 -2.88 -24.47 -4.53
C GLU A 32 -3.50 -23.49 -3.54
N TYR A 33 -2.94 -22.26 -3.43
CA TYR A 33 -3.54 -21.21 -2.60
C TYR A 33 -4.92 -20.81 -3.14
N TYR A 34 -5.06 -20.69 -4.44
CA TYR A 34 -6.34 -20.34 -5.07
C TYR A 34 -7.32 -21.51 -5.06
N ASP A 35 -6.83 -22.72 -5.25
CA ASP A 35 -7.64 -23.94 -5.27
C ASP A 35 -8.25 -24.30 -3.88
N GLN A 36 -7.81 -23.67 -2.80
CA GLN A 36 -8.35 -23.90 -1.44
C GLN A 36 -9.80 -23.46 -1.27
N ALA A 37 -10.28 -22.50 -2.08
CA ALA A 37 -11.65 -22.02 -1.98
C ALA A 37 -12.12 -21.44 -3.33
N PRO A 38 -13.36 -21.78 -3.76
CA PRO A 38 -13.86 -21.42 -5.09
C PRO A 38 -14.04 -19.90 -5.32
N TRP A 39 -14.07 -19.10 -4.27
CA TRP A 39 -14.20 -17.65 -4.36
C TRP A 39 -12.86 -16.94 -4.65
N ARG A 40 -11.72 -17.59 -4.38
CA ARG A 40 -10.41 -16.95 -4.53
C ARG A 40 -10.08 -16.68 -6.00
N GLY A 41 -9.62 -15.46 -6.27
CA GLY A 41 -9.26 -15.02 -7.61
C GLY A 41 -10.44 -14.79 -8.55
N THR A 42 -11.68 -14.80 -8.04
CA THR A 42 -12.87 -14.43 -8.81
C THR A 42 -13.13 -12.93 -8.75
N TRP A 43 -13.68 -12.36 -9.80
CA TRP A 43 -14.07 -10.94 -9.80
C TRP A 43 -15.20 -10.63 -8.83
N GLU A 44 -16.12 -11.57 -8.66
CA GLU A 44 -17.32 -11.36 -7.85
C GLU A 44 -17.01 -11.25 -6.35
N PHE A 45 -16.07 -12.05 -5.82
CA PHE A 45 -15.90 -12.19 -4.38
C PHE A 45 -14.51 -11.82 -3.86
N ASP A 46 -13.47 -11.76 -4.69
CA ASP A 46 -12.09 -11.60 -4.23
C ASP A 46 -11.35 -10.46 -4.93
N GLY A 47 -11.49 -10.38 -6.25
CA GLY A 47 -10.61 -9.59 -7.09
C GLY A 47 -9.25 -10.25 -7.26
N GLY A 48 -8.29 -9.49 -7.78
CA GLY A 48 -6.95 -9.95 -8.07
C GLY A 48 -5.90 -9.45 -7.07
N ALA A 49 -4.67 -9.43 -7.53
CA ALA A 49 -3.51 -9.05 -6.73
C ALA A 49 -3.63 -7.63 -6.13
N PHE A 50 -4.20 -6.67 -6.86
CA PHE A 50 -4.42 -5.32 -6.34
C PHE A 50 -5.51 -5.25 -5.28
N MET A 51 -6.66 -5.91 -5.52
CA MET A 51 -7.81 -5.80 -4.63
C MET A 51 -7.58 -6.58 -3.33
N ASN A 52 -7.01 -7.77 -3.40
CA ASN A 52 -6.79 -8.64 -2.25
C ASN A 52 -5.43 -8.37 -1.60
N GLN A 53 -4.33 -8.84 -2.19
CA GLN A 53 -3.03 -8.88 -1.51
C GLN A 53 -2.37 -7.50 -1.37
N ALA A 54 -2.53 -6.63 -2.36
CA ALA A 54 -1.88 -5.32 -2.37
C ALA A 54 -2.76 -4.17 -1.90
N SER A 55 -4.03 -4.39 -1.55
CA SER A 55 -4.95 -3.34 -1.08
C SER A 55 -4.37 -2.50 0.06
N HIS A 56 -3.66 -3.12 0.99
CA HIS A 56 -2.99 -2.44 2.09
C HIS A 56 -1.88 -1.48 1.62
N TYR A 57 -1.15 -1.84 0.56
CA TYR A 57 -0.08 -1.00 -0.01
C TYR A 57 -0.65 0.15 -0.83
N VAL A 58 -1.78 -0.09 -1.52
CA VAL A 58 -2.56 0.95 -2.22
C VAL A 58 -3.09 1.98 -1.21
N ASP A 59 -3.60 1.52 -0.07
CA ASP A 59 -4.02 2.40 1.03
C ASP A 59 -2.84 3.18 1.60
N LEU A 60 -1.77 2.48 1.98
CA LEU A 60 -0.61 3.08 2.63
C LEU A 60 0.07 4.16 1.78
N ILE A 61 0.25 3.94 0.47
CA ILE A 61 0.93 4.92 -0.38
C ILE A 61 0.11 6.21 -0.46
N GLN A 62 -1.22 6.12 -0.57
CA GLN A 62 -2.11 7.27 -0.58
C GLN A 62 -2.19 7.95 0.79
N TRP A 63 -2.23 7.18 1.87
CA TRP A 63 -2.24 7.69 3.23
C TRP A 63 -0.94 8.44 3.58
N LEU A 64 0.21 7.97 3.08
CA LEU A 64 1.51 8.59 3.33
C LEU A 64 1.73 9.85 2.49
N VAL A 65 1.42 9.79 1.20
CA VAL A 65 1.79 10.84 0.22
C VAL A 65 0.69 11.87 0.01
N GLY A 66 -0.55 11.44 0.16
CA GLY A 66 -1.73 12.27 -0.08
C GLY A 66 -2.58 11.83 -1.27
N PRO A 67 -3.59 12.62 -1.65
CA PRO A 67 -4.54 12.24 -2.68
C PRO A 67 -3.88 12.05 -4.04
N VAL A 68 -4.28 10.98 -4.72
CA VAL A 68 -3.91 10.73 -6.13
C VAL A 68 -4.75 11.63 -7.04
N GLU A 69 -4.12 12.20 -8.06
CA GLU A 69 -4.76 12.99 -9.12
C GLU A 69 -5.19 12.10 -10.27
N SER A 70 -4.33 11.16 -10.70
CA SER A 70 -4.60 10.24 -11.79
C SER A 70 -3.77 8.96 -11.71
N VAL A 71 -4.22 7.93 -12.42
CA VAL A 71 -3.54 6.62 -12.53
C VAL A 71 -3.53 6.11 -13.97
N MET A 72 -2.40 5.49 -14.34
CA MET A 72 -2.25 4.68 -15.56
C MET A 72 -1.78 3.28 -15.15
N ALA A 73 -2.45 2.22 -15.59
CA ALA A 73 -2.15 0.87 -15.13
C ALA A 73 -2.23 -0.19 -16.22
N LYS A 74 -1.53 -1.30 -15.97
CA LYS A 74 -1.67 -2.58 -16.69
C LYS A 74 -1.77 -3.70 -15.69
N THR A 75 -2.67 -4.64 -15.96
CA THR A 75 -2.85 -5.88 -15.19
C THR A 75 -2.84 -7.08 -16.12
N ALA A 76 -2.45 -8.23 -15.61
CA ALA A 76 -2.45 -9.47 -16.37
C ALA A 76 -2.60 -10.68 -15.45
N THR A 77 -3.21 -11.74 -15.95
CA THR A 77 -3.21 -13.08 -15.37
C THR A 77 -2.16 -13.90 -16.14
N LEU A 78 -0.93 -13.94 -15.60
CA LEU A 78 0.22 -14.46 -16.33
C LEU A 78 0.45 -15.96 -16.14
N ALA A 79 0.14 -16.48 -14.95
CA ALA A 79 0.48 -17.87 -14.62
C ALA A 79 -0.55 -18.60 -13.76
N ARG A 80 -1.49 -17.92 -13.12
CA ARG A 80 -2.50 -18.58 -12.29
C ARG A 80 -3.78 -18.84 -13.09
N ARG A 81 -4.45 -19.94 -12.79
CA ARG A 81 -5.78 -20.24 -13.34
C ARG A 81 -6.84 -19.59 -12.46
N ILE A 82 -7.01 -18.28 -12.63
CA ILE A 82 -7.98 -17.43 -11.92
C ILE A 82 -8.60 -16.44 -12.90
N GLU A 83 -9.72 -15.82 -12.52
CA GLU A 83 -10.41 -14.84 -13.37
C GLU A 83 -9.72 -13.47 -13.32
N ALA A 84 -9.29 -13.07 -12.12
CA ALA A 84 -8.68 -11.78 -11.89
C ALA A 84 -7.17 -11.80 -12.17
N GLU A 85 -6.50 -10.67 -11.98
CA GLU A 85 -5.07 -10.56 -12.24
C GLU A 85 -4.20 -11.15 -11.12
N ASP A 86 -3.08 -11.75 -11.50
CA ASP A 86 -2.01 -12.18 -10.60
C ASP A 86 -0.80 -11.22 -10.59
N SER A 87 -0.79 -10.26 -11.51
CA SER A 87 0.29 -9.30 -11.65
C SER A 87 -0.21 -7.97 -12.24
N GLY A 88 0.47 -6.87 -11.87
CA GLY A 88 0.17 -5.58 -12.47
C GLY A 88 1.12 -4.48 -12.01
N ALA A 89 1.09 -3.37 -12.76
CA ALA A 89 1.83 -2.16 -12.46
C ALA A 89 0.95 -0.92 -12.73
N ALA A 90 1.06 0.06 -11.84
CA ALA A 90 0.35 1.32 -11.93
C ALA A 90 1.30 2.49 -11.72
N VAL A 91 1.19 3.52 -12.56
CA VAL A 91 1.86 4.81 -12.40
C VAL A 91 0.85 5.81 -11.87
N LEU A 92 1.22 6.53 -10.82
CA LEU A 92 0.37 7.50 -10.13
C LEU A 92 0.92 8.90 -10.32
N LYS A 93 0.01 9.87 -10.42
CA LYS A 93 0.30 11.27 -10.20
C LYS A 93 -0.46 11.73 -8.95
N PHE A 94 0.26 12.29 -7.98
CA PHE A 94 -0.35 12.84 -6.77
C PHE A 94 -0.67 14.31 -6.95
N ARG A 95 -1.68 14.81 -6.22
CA ARG A 95 -2.09 16.23 -6.28
C ARG A 95 -1.01 17.20 -5.79
N ASN A 96 -0.07 16.75 -4.97
CA ASN A 96 1.10 17.54 -4.55
C ASN A 96 2.22 17.58 -5.60
N GLY A 97 2.01 16.95 -6.78
CA GLY A 97 2.96 16.90 -7.89
C GLY A 97 3.95 15.73 -7.83
N ALA A 98 3.95 14.92 -6.77
CA ALA A 98 4.78 13.71 -6.72
C ALA A 98 4.30 12.67 -7.75
N LEU A 99 5.24 11.85 -8.22
CA LEU A 99 4.94 10.66 -9.02
C LEU A 99 4.96 9.42 -8.13
N GLY A 100 4.24 8.38 -8.53
CA GLY A 100 4.25 7.10 -7.82
C GLY A 100 4.22 5.90 -8.74
N VAL A 101 4.67 4.76 -8.21
CA VAL A 101 4.56 3.46 -8.86
C VAL A 101 4.05 2.45 -7.85
N ILE A 102 3.08 1.63 -8.26
CA ILE A 102 2.69 0.43 -7.52
C ILE A 102 2.99 -0.76 -8.43
N GLU A 103 3.84 -1.65 -7.96
CA GLU A 103 4.17 -2.92 -8.63
C GLU A 103 3.67 -4.07 -7.78
N VAL A 104 2.90 -4.97 -8.38
CA VAL A 104 2.29 -6.10 -7.68
C VAL A 104 2.46 -7.37 -8.50
N THR A 105 2.96 -8.44 -7.87
CA THR A 105 2.91 -9.78 -8.45
C THR A 105 2.76 -10.84 -7.36
N MET A 106 1.99 -11.88 -7.67
CA MET A 106 1.81 -13.06 -6.83
C MET A 106 2.66 -14.25 -7.31
N LEU A 107 3.62 -14.00 -8.18
CA LEU A 107 4.36 -15.01 -8.93
C LEU A 107 5.81 -15.19 -8.50
N THR A 108 6.21 -14.65 -7.35
CA THR A 108 7.58 -14.90 -6.85
C THR A 108 7.77 -16.37 -6.46
N TYR A 109 9.00 -16.85 -6.61
CA TYR A 109 9.38 -18.22 -6.30
C TYR A 109 10.61 -18.24 -5.38
N PRO A 110 10.66 -19.11 -4.41
CA PRO A 110 9.61 -20.05 -3.95
C PRO A 110 8.71 -19.44 -2.86
N ARG A 111 8.97 -18.22 -2.43
CA ARG A 111 8.31 -17.55 -1.30
C ARG A 111 8.18 -16.04 -1.53
N ASN A 112 7.46 -15.36 -0.64
CA ASN A 112 7.38 -13.90 -0.63
C ASN A 112 8.79 -13.29 -0.61
N LEU A 113 9.04 -12.37 -1.53
CA LEU A 113 10.31 -11.69 -1.67
C LEU A 113 10.31 -10.34 -0.95
N GLU A 114 9.30 -9.52 -1.24
CA GLU A 114 9.28 -8.12 -0.83
C GLU A 114 7.85 -7.62 -0.61
N GLY A 115 7.69 -6.78 0.41
CA GLY A 115 6.55 -5.91 0.58
C GLY A 115 7.08 -4.58 1.12
N SER A 116 7.26 -3.56 0.26
CA SER A 116 7.96 -2.34 0.63
C SER A 116 7.27 -1.07 0.16
N ILE A 117 7.60 0.03 0.84
CA ILE A 117 7.27 1.41 0.44
C ILE A 117 8.55 2.22 0.49
N THR A 118 8.82 2.95 -0.61
CA THR A 118 9.95 3.87 -0.71
C THR A 118 9.44 5.29 -0.98
N LEU A 119 9.93 6.26 -0.22
CA LEU A 119 9.67 7.68 -0.43
C LEU A 119 10.98 8.40 -0.70
N ILE A 120 10.98 9.24 -1.73
CA ILE A 120 12.10 10.09 -2.12
C ILE A 120 11.62 11.53 -2.11
N GLY A 121 12.27 12.34 -1.31
CA GLY A 121 12.00 13.78 -1.19
C GLY A 121 13.26 14.62 -1.32
N GLU A 122 13.11 15.92 -1.22
CA GLU A 122 14.15 16.91 -1.37
C GLU A 122 15.26 16.77 -0.32
N THR A 123 14.88 16.46 0.92
CA THR A 123 15.77 16.39 2.09
C THR A 123 15.68 15.03 2.81
N GLY A 124 15.05 14.02 2.21
CA GLY A 124 14.92 12.70 2.82
C GLY A 124 14.65 11.59 1.82
N THR A 125 15.21 10.42 2.10
CA THR A 125 14.93 9.17 1.40
C THR A 125 14.72 8.07 2.43
N VAL A 126 13.59 7.38 2.35
CA VAL A 126 13.26 6.29 3.27
C VAL A 126 12.71 5.10 2.49
N LYS A 127 13.16 3.90 2.85
CA LYS A 127 12.54 2.63 2.43
C LYS A 127 12.14 1.84 3.67
N ILE A 128 10.86 1.56 3.78
CA ILE A 128 10.32 0.57 4.69
C ILE A 128 10.05 -0.69 3.90
N GLY A 129 10.67 -1.80 4.27
CA GLY A 129 10.63 -3.04 3.51
C GLY A 129 10.40 -4.26 4.37
N GLY A 130 11.11 -5.35 4.07
CA GLY A 130 10.82 -6.68 4.55
C GLY A 130 9.73 -7.35 3.71
N THR A 131 9.02 -8.32 4.27
CA THR A 131 7.92 -9.00 3.59
C THR A 131 6.56 -8.35 3.84
N ALA A 132 6.45 -7.42 4.79
CA ALA A 132 5.19 -6.84 5.25
C ALA A 132 5.37 -5.41 5.80
N VAL A 133 6.19 -4.57 5.18
CA VAL A 133 6.50 -3.18 5.61
C VAL A 133 6.87 -3.08 7.10
N ASN A 134 7.65 -4.02 7.56
CA ASN A 134 7.97 -4.22 8.97
C ASN A 134 9.42 -3.87 9.34
N LYS A 135 10.26 -3.52 8.36
CA LYS A 135 11.67 -3.19 8.55
C LYS A 135 12.01 -1.84 7.94
N VAL A 136 12.80 -1.05 8.64
CA VAL A 136 13.44 0.14 8.08
C VAL A 136 14.70 -0.33 7.35
N GLU A 137 14.67 -0.34 6.01
CA GLU A 137 15.78 -0.77 5.17
C GLU A 137 16.70 0.39 4.77
N HIS A 138 16.11 1.59 4.65
CA HIS A 138 16.85 2.81 4.39
C HIS A 138 16.18 3.98 5.12
N TRP A 139 16.97 4.82 5.77
CA TRP A 139 16.50 5.98 6.50
C TRP A 139 17.57 7.06 6.47
N GLN A 140 17.38 8.05 5.61
CA GLN A 140 18.35 9.11 5.42
C GLN A 140 17.66 10.47 5.29
N PHE A 141 18.06 11.41 6.10
CA PHE A 141 17.60 12.79 6.06
C PHE A 141 18.78 13.76 6.10
N ALA A 142 18.58 14.99 5.59
CA ALA A 142 19.59 16.03 5.61
C ALA A 142 19.96 16.48 7.03
N THR A 143 19.02 16.38 7.97
CA THR A 143 19.22 16.73 9.38
C THR A 143 18.83 15.59 10.28
N TYR A 144 19.54 15.45 11.41
CA TYR A 144 19.22 14.49 12.46
C TYR A 144 17.95 14.90 13.24
N ASP A 145 17.19 13.91 13.70
CA ASP A 145 16.04 14.06 14.58
C ASP A 145 16.04 12.94 15.64
N ASP A 146 15.45 13.19 16.81
CA ASP A 146 15.39 12.16 17.89
C ASP A 146 14.65 10.89 17.47
N ASP A 147 13.72 10.96 16.51
CA ASP A 147 13.08 9.77 15.94
C ASP A 147 14.09 8.83 15.23
N ASP A 148 15.26 9.33 14.82
CA ASP A 148 16.28 8.50 14.17
C ASP A 148 16.87 7.44 15.13
N LYS A 149 16.79 7.67 16.44
CA LYS A 149 17.14 6.69 17.47
C LYS A 149 16.18 5.49 17.55
N LEU A 150 14.99 5.63 16.96
CA LEU A 150 13.93 4.61 17.06
C LEU A 150 13.94 3.61 15.89
N ILE A 151 14.85 3.74 14.94
CA ILE A 151 14.88 2.94 13.70
C ILE A 151 14.95 1.44 14.03
N ASP A 152 15.87 1.05 14.91
CA ASP A 152 16.05 -0.36 15.28
C ASP A 152 14.83 -0.91 16.03
N ALA A 153 14.29 -0.13 16.97
CA ALA A 153 13.09 -0.51 17.71
C ALA A 153 11.82 -0.52 16.83
N ALA A 154 11.80 0.26 15.76
CA ALA A 154 10.71 0.29 14.80
C ALA A 154 10.76 -0.89 13.81
N SER A 155 11.93 -1.50 13.63
CA SER A 155 12.13 -2.68 12.79
C SER A 155 11.72 -3.94 13.57
N THR A 156 10.72 -4.66 13.06
CA THR A 156 10.17 -5.85 13.72
C THR A 156 10.27 -7.08 12.81
N THR A 157 10.19 -8.26 13.39
CA THR A 157 10.10 -9.53 12.64
C THR A 157 8.86 -10.28 13.12
N PRO A 158 7.68 -9.93 12.58
CA PRO A 158 6.45 -10.61 12.96
C PRO A 158 6.45 -12.05 12.43
N PRO A 159 5.74 -12.98 13.10
CA PRO A 159 5.68 -14.37 12.70
C PRO A 159 4.89 -14.60 11.39
N SER A 160 4.12 -13.59 10.97
CA SER A 160 3.33 -13.63 9.75
C SER A 160 3.19 -12.22 9.13
N VAL A 161 2.64 -12.15 7.93
CA VAL A 161 2.33 -10.89 7.23
C VAL A 161 1.30 -10.01 7.95
N TYR A 162 0.55 -10.56 8.90
CA TYR A 162 -0.43 -9.81 9.70
C TYR A 162 0.20 -8.86 10.72
N GLY A 163 1.48 -9.05 11.05
CA GLY A 163 2.19 -8.17 11.97
C GLY A 163 1.60 -8.12 13.38
N PHE A 164 1.74 -6.97 14.04
CA PHE A 164 1.25 -6.71 15.41
C PHE A 164 0.21 -5.58 15.44
N GLY A 165 -0.37 -5.22 14.30
CA GLY A 165 -1.24 -4.04 14.17
C GLY A 165 -2.64 -4.19 14.78
N HIS A 166 -3.15 -5.43 14.90
CA HIS A 166 -4.53 -5.69 15.33
C HIS A 166 -4.83 -5.16 16.74
N GLU A 167 -3.89 -5.28 17.69
CA GLU A 167 -4.09 -4.78 19.05
C GLU A 167 -4.33 -3.26 19.06
N GLY A 168 -3.51 -2.49 18.32
CA GLY A 168 -3.67 -1.05 18.18
C GLY A 168 -5.01 -0.67 17.56
N TYR A 169 -5.41 -1.39 16.53
CA TYR A 169 -6.70 -1.21 15.86
C TYR A 169 -7.87 -1.41 16.83
N TYR A 170 -7.93 -2.55 17.52
CA TYR A 170 -9.02 -2.79 18.48
C TYR A 170 -9.02 -1.81 19.64
N ARG A 171 -7.85 -1.37 20.11
CA ARG A 171 -7.75 -0.34 21.15
C ARG A 171 -8.39 0.98 20.69
N ASN A 172 -8.12 1.41 19.46
CA ASN A 172 -8.75 2.60 18.87
C ASN A 172 -10.28 2.41 18.75
N VAL A 173 -10.74 1.27 18.21
CA VAL A 173 -12.19 0.97 18.12
C VAL A 173 -12.87 1.06 19.48
N LEU A 174 -12.29 0.45 20.51
CA LEU A 174 -12.85 0.49 21.88
C LEU A 174 -12.86 1.91 22.47
N ALA A 175 -11.82 2.71 22.20
CA ALA A 175 -11.78 4.10 22.63
C ALA A 175 -12.89 4.93 21.98
N VAL A 176 -13.09 4.76 20.67
CA VAL A 176 -14.17 5.43 19.91
C VAL A 176 -15.55 5.04 20.44
N LEU A 177 -15.80 3.74 20.65
CA LEU A 177 -17.09 3.25 21.19
C LEU A 177 -17.39 3.78 22.60
N ARG A 178 -16.36 4.10 23.38
CA ARG A 178 -16.48 4.72 24.72
C ARG A 178 -16.54 6.24 24.68
N GLY A 179 -16.57 6.87 23.51
CA GLY A 179 -16.56 8.33 23.35
C GLY A 179 -15.23 9.01 23.72
N ALA A 180 -14.14 8.24 23.84
CA ALA A 180 -12.82 8.71 24.26
C ALA A 180 -11.85 8.95 23.08
N GLY A 181 -12.34 9.02 21.84
CA GLY A 181 -11.49 9.25 20.66
C GLY A 181 -12.27 9.31 19.36
N THR A 182 -11.51 9.47 18.28
CA THR A 182 -12.00 9.39 16.89
C THR A 182 -11.43 8.15 16.20
N PRO A 183 -12.12 7.59 15.19
CA PRO A 183 -11.57 6.45 14.45
C PRO A 183 -10.31 6.87 13.68
N ASP A 184 -9.24 6.10 13.82
CA ASP A 184 -8.01 6.27 13.03
C ASP A 184 -8.24 5.95 11.56
N THR A 185 -9.17 5.02 11.30
CA THR A 185 -9.63 4.63 9.97
C THR A 185 -11.16 4.57 9.97
N ASP A 186 -11.79 5.31 9.07
CA ASP A 186 -13.24 5.34 8.89
C ASP A 186 -13.64 4.88 7.48
N GLY A 187 -14.96 4.75 7.25
CA GLY A 187 -15.47 4.35 5.94
C GLY A 187 -15.12 5.32 4.80
N ARG A 188 -14.88 6.60 5.10
CA ARG A 188 -14.47 7.59 4.10
C ARG A 188 -13.02 7.37 3.70
N SER A 189 -12.16 7.00 4.65
CA SER A 189 -10.77 6.63 4.37
C SER A 189 -10.70 5.35 3.55
N GLY A 190 -11.44 4.30 3.95
CA GLY A 190 -11.53 3.05 3.19
C GLY A 190 -12.07 3.22 1.77
N ARG A 191 -13.06 4.12 1.59
CA ARG A 191 -13.58 4.47 0.27
C ARG A 191 -12.50 5.02 -0.67
N LYS A 192 -11.58 5.86 -0.18
CA LYS A 192 -10.51 6.43 -1.02
C LYS A 192 -9.58 5.34 -1.54
N SER A 193 -9.25 4.36 -0.69
CA SER A 193 -8.40 3.23 -1.08
C SER A 193 -9.09 2.33 -2.11
N LEU A 194 -10.37 2.03 -1.88
CA LEU A 194 -11.18 1.30 -2.85
C LEU A 194 -11.29 2.04 -4.18
N GLU A 195 -11.53 3.36 -4.14
CA GLU A 195 -11.62 4.20 -5.33
C GLU A 195 -10.33 4.14 -6.17
N LEU A 196 -9.16 4.14 -5.52
CA LEU A 196 -7.88 4.02 -6.22
C LEU A 196 -7.72 2.64 -6.88
N VAL A 197 -8.08 1.55 -6.20
CA VAL A 197 -8.06 0.20 -6.79
C VAL A 197 -9.00 0.10 -8.00
N LEU A 198 -10.21 0.64 -7.89
CA LEU A 198 -11.17 0.66 -9.00
C LEU A 198 -10.65 1.48 -10.19
N GLY A 199 -9.99 2.62 -9.93
CA GLY A 199 -9.32 3.42 -10.96
C GLY A 199 -8.18 2.67 -11.65
N ILE A 200 -7.40 1.89 -10.91
CA ILE A 200 -6.37 1.00 -11.46
C ILE A 200 -7.01 0.00 -12.43
N TYR A 201 -8.10 -0.66 -12.05
CA TYR A 201 -8.79 -1.61 -12.90
C TYR A 201 -9.42 -0.94 -14.13
N GLU A 202 -10.04 0.23 -13.96
CA GLU A 202 -10.59 0.99 -15.09
C GLU A 202 -9.50 1.38 -16.08
N SER A 203 -8.36 1.87 -15.59
CA SER A 203 -7.21 2.20 -16.42
C SER A 203 -6.66 0.98 -17.16
N ALA A 204 -6.50 -0.14 -16.48
CA ALA A 204 -6.02 -1.38 -17.09
C ALA A 204 -6.96 -1.89 -18.20
N LYS A 205 -8.28 -1.80 -17.97
CA LYS A 205 -9.34 -2.20 -18.91
C LYS A 205 -9.40 -1.29 -20.14
N THR A 206 -9.33 0.02 -19.93
CA THR A 206 -9.51 1.01 -21.02
C THR A 206 -8.21 1.35 -21.74
N GLY A 207 -7.07 1.09 -21.13
CA GLY A 207 -5.75 1.52 -21.61
C GLY A 207 -5.54 3.03 -21.54
N ARG A 208 -6.32 3.74 -20.71
CA ARG A 208 -6.30 5.20 -20.57
C ARG A 208 -5.93 5.62 -19.16
N GLU A 209 -5.41 6.83 -19.03
CA GLU A 209 -5.25 7.49 -17.75
C GLU A 209 -6.62 7.79 -17.13
N VAL A 210 -6.80 7.48 -15.85
CA VAL A 210 -8.03 7.68 -15.10
C VAL A 210 -7.82 8.75 -14.04
N PRO A 211 -8.55 9.88 -14.12
CA PRO A 211 -8.48 10.95 -13.13
C PRO A 211 -9.34 10.65 -11.89
N PHE A 212 -8.96 11.23 -10.74
CA PHE A 212 -9.72 11.16 -9.49
C PHE A 212 -10.30 12.51 -9.06
N PRO A 213 -11.49 12.52 -8.42
CA PRO A 213 -12.30 11.36 -8.03
C PRO A 213 -12.93 10.66 -9.25
N LEU A 214 -13.19 9.35 -9.12
CA LEU A 214 -13.91 8.62 -10.15
C LEU A 214 -15.29 9.26 -10.37
N ARG A 215 -15.65 9.48 -11.61
CA ARG A 215 -17.01 9.92 -11.94
C ARG A 215 -17.96 8.76 -11.67
N ALA A 216 -19.00 9.00 -10.88
CA ALA A 216 -20.08 8.04 -10.77
C ALA A 216 -20.62 7.76 -12.18
N SER A 217 -20.57 6.50 -12.61
CA SER A 217 -21.36 6.06 -13.75
C SER A 217 -22.83 6.20 -13.33
N LEU A 218 -23.50 7.24 -13.78
CA LEU A 218 -24.94 7.41 -13.64
C LEU A 218 -25.64 6.35 -14.47
#